data_0d2d0fb859b65f5074b4140553ecdfcc
#
_entry.id   0d2d0fb859b65f5074b4140553ecdfcc
#
_cell.length_a   1.000
_cell.length_b   1.000
_cell.length_c   1.000
_cell.angle_alpha   90.00
_cell.angle_beta   90.00
_cell.angle_gamma   90.00
#
_symmetry.space_group_name_H-M   'P 1'
#
loop_
_entity.id
_entity.type
_entity.pdbx_description
1 polymer ?
#
loop_
_entity_poly.entity_id
_entity_poly.type
_entity_poly.pdbx_seq_one_letter_code
_entity_poly.pdbx_strand_id
1 'polypeptide(L)'
;KQRVELTPGIDVDAILNDVKQRFAGEQVTDIDGVKIDFADRWVHLRRSNTEPIIRVYAEAHTQAEADALGRELIDIIKASHA
;
A
#
# COMPACT_ATOMS: atom_id res chain seq x y z
N LYS A 1 -3.77 3.19 10.27
CA LYS A 1 -4.49 3.76 9.14
C LYS A 1 -3.80 5.03 8.69
N GLN A 2 -3.23 4.99 7.50
CA GLN A 2 -2.41 6.07 6.98
C GLN A 2 -2.82 6.40 5.56
N ARG A 3 -2.20 7.40 4.96
CA ARG A 3 -2.42 7.72 3.56
C ARG A 3 -1.18 8.33 2.95
N VAL A 4 -1.07 8.18 1.62
CA VAL A 4 -0.01 8.82 0.83
C VAL A 4 -0.66 9.80 -0.11
N GLU A 5 -0.21 11.05 -0.08
CA GLU A 5 -0.67 12.05 -1.04
C GLU A 5 0.21 11.96 -2.29
N LEU A 6 -0.43 11.99 -3.44
CA LEU A 6 0.23 11.82 -4.72
C LEU A 6 0.14 13.10 -5.53
N THR A 7 1.07 13.28 -6.49
CA THR A 7 0.99 14.37 -7.44
C THR A 7 -0.18 14.11 -8.40
N PRO A 8 -1.04 15.10 -8.66
CA PRO A 8 -2.11 14.94 -9.64
C PRO A 8 -1.56 14.50 -11.00
N GLY A 9 -2.25 13.59 -11.65
CA GLY A 9 -1.83 13.05 -12.94
C GLY A 9 -0.96 11.79 -12.86
N ILE A 10 -0.58 11.37 -11.67
CA ILE A 10 0.17 10.13 -11.49
C ILE A 10 -0.73 8.94 -11.77
N ASP A 11 -0.16 7.92 -12.41
CA ASP A 11 -0.86 6.67 -12.68
C ASP A 11 -0.85 5.80 -11.41
N VAL A 12 -1.95 5.87 -10.65
CA VAL A 12 -2.10 5.14 -9.40
C VAL A 12 -2.09 3.63 -9.64
N ASP A 13 -2.69 3.19 -10.74
CA ASP A 13 -2.75 1.76 -11.06
C ASP A 13 -1.36 1.20 -11.34
N ALA A 14 -0.49 1.99 -11.98
CA ALA A 14 0.89 1.57 -12.20
C ALA A 14 1.66 1.43 -10.87
N ILE A 15 1.42 2.34 -9.92
CA ILE A 15 2.05 2.27 -8.60
C ILE A 15 1.59 1.01 -7.87
N LEU A 16 0.28 0.75 -7.86
CA LEU A 16 -0.27 -0.43 -7.19
C LEU A 16 0.24 -1.72 -7.83
N ASN A 17 0.37 -1.74 -9.16
CA ASN A 17 0.91 -2.90 -9.85
C ASN A 17 2.38 -3.14 -9.51
N ASP A 18 3.16 -2.07 -9.36
CA ASP A 18 4.56 -2.20 -8.96
C ASP A 18 4.68 -2.80 -7.57
N VAL A 19 3.85 -2.34 -6.63
CA VAL A 19 3.81 -2.90 -5.27
C VAL A 19 3.44 -4.38 -5.32
N LYS A 20 2.42 -4.73 -6.10
CA LYS A 20 1.99 -6.11 -6.28
C LYS A 20 3.14 -7.01 -6.74
N GLN A 21 3.93 -6.54 -7.68
CA GLN A 21 5.07 -7.31 -8.20
C GLN A 21 6.19 -7.44 -7.18
N ARG A 22 6.44 -6.40 -6.40
CA ARG A 22 7.48 -6.42 -5.36
C ARG A 22 7.18 -7.48 -4.30
N PHE A 23 5.92 -7.74 -4.03
CA PHE A 23 5.49 -8.70 -3.02
C PHE A 23 4.91 -9.97 -3.62
N ALA A 24 5.31 -10.32 -4.84
CA ALA A 24 4.78 -11.49 -5.54
C ALA A 24 5.06 -12.81 -4.81
N GLY A 25 6.05 -12.84 -3.92
CA GLY A 25 6.33 -14.02 -3.08
C GLY A 25 5.38 -14.17 -1.90
N GLU A 26 4.58 -13.14 -1.61
CA GLU A 26 3.59 -13.18 -0.54
C GLU A 26 2.21 -13.45 -1.14
N GLN A 27 1.21 -13.61 -0.27
CA GLN A 27 -0.15 -13.77 -0.75
C GLN A 27 -0.75 -12.40 -1.06
N VAL A 28 -0.98 -12.11 -2.32
CA VAL A 28 -1.47 -10.83 -2.78
C VAL A 28 -2.88 -10.97 -3.36
N THR A 29 -3.78 -10.10 -2.92
CA THR A 29 -5.15 -10.03 -3.43
C THR A 29 -5.33 -8.64 -4.07
N ASP A 30 -5.81 -8.57 -5.30
CA ASP A 30 -5.96 -7.31 -6.03
C ASP A 30 -7.39 -7.00 -6.49
N ILE A 31 -8.38 -7.56 -5.80
CA ILE A 31 -9.79 -7.35 -6.15
C ILE A 31 -10.21 -5.91 -5.86
N ASP A 32 -9.80 -5.37 -4.71
CA ASP A 32 -10.15 -4.02 -4.30
C ASP A 32 -8.89 -3.33 -3.79
N GLY A 33 -8.13 -2.74 -4.70
CA GLY A 33 -6.80 -2.25 -4.39
C GLY A 33 -5.82 -3.41 -4.34
N VAL A 34 -4.80 -3.29 -3.50
CA VAL A 34 -3.79 -4.33 -3.34
C VAL A 34 -3.67 -4.68 -1.87
N LYS A 35 -3.97 -5.91 -1.52
CA LYS A 35 -3.82 -6.41 -0.16
C LYS A 35 -2.73 -7.47 -0.13
N ILE A 36 -1.79 -7.32 0.79
CA ILE A 36 -0.67 -8.25 0.96
C ILE A 36 -0.81 -8.91 2.33
N ASP A 37 -0.94 -10.23 2.34
CA ASP A 37 -1.04 -11.01 3.56
C ASP A 37 0.31 -11.66 3.86
N PHE A 38 0.88 -11.32 5.00
CA PHE A 38 2.07 -11.98 5.54
C PHE A 38 1.64 -13.06 6.53
N ALA A 39 2.59 -13.75 7.12
CA ALA A 39 2.27 -14.86 8.03
C ALA A 39 1.43 -14.44 9.24
N ASP A 40 1.68 -13.23 9.76
CA ASP A 40 1.07 -12.76 11.01
C ASP A 40 0.56 -11.33 10.93
N ARG A 41 0.48 -10.76 9.74
CA ARG A 41 0.05 -9.37 9.56
C ARG A 41 -0.36 -9.15 8.11
N TRP A 42 -1.03 -8.02 7.85
CA TRP A 42 -1.40 -7.66 6.48
C TRP A 42 -1.39 -6.15 6.30
N VAL A 43 -1.29 -5.73 5.05
CA VAL A 43 -1.43 -4.33 4.65
C VAL A 43 -2.32 -4.26 3.40
N HIS A 44 -3.19 -3.26 3.37
CA HIS A 44 -4.13 -3.06 2.26
C HIS A 44 -4.00 -1.63 1.74
N LEU A 45 -3.70 -1.50 0.45
CA LEU A 45 -3.57 -0.23 -0.22
C LEU A 45 -4.81 -0.01 -1.09
N ARG A 46 -5.51 1.09 -0.85
CA ARG A 46 -6.72 1.44 -1.61
C ARG A 46 -6.59 2.82 -2.20
N ARG A 47 -6.88 2.93 -3.50
CA ARG A 47 -6.89 4.23 -4.17
C ARG A 47 -8.18 4.97 -3.81
N SER A 48 -8.12 6.32 -3.78
CA SER A 48 -9.30 7.14 -3.69
C SER A 48 -9.82 7.43 -5.10
N ASN A 49 -11.15 7.47 -5.27
CA ASN A 49 -11.74 7.82 -6.54
C ASN A 49 -11.85 9.34 -6.76
N THR A 50 -11.69 10.12 -5.70
CA THR A 50 -11.91 11.57 -5.75
C THR A 50 -10.66 12.40 -5.51
N GLU A 51 -9.60 11.80 -4.97
CA GLU A 51 -8.38 12.51 -4.59
C GLU A 51 -7.16 11.72 -5.03
N PRO A 52 -6.03 12.40 -5.33
CA PRO A 52 -4.81 11.69 -5.70
C PRO A 52 -4.10 11.17 -4.45
N ILE A 53 -4.73 10.23 -3.76
CA ILE A 53 -4.17 9.62 -2.55
C ILE A 53 -4.33 8.09 -2.61
N ILE A 54 -3.45 7.41 -1.89
CA ILE A 54 -3.59 5.99 -1.62
C ILE A 54 -3.78 5.85 -0.11
N ARG A 55 -4.86 5.19 0.30
CA ARG A 55 -5.10 4.90 1.71
C ARG A 55 -4.39 3.61 2.07
N VAL A 56 -3.77 3.61 3.25
CA VAL A 56 -2.97 2.47 3.72
C VAL A 56 -3.57 1.96 5.03
N TYR A 57 -4.03 0.73 5.01
CA TYR A 57 -4.56 0.05 6.19
C TYR A 57 -3.61 -1.10 6.52
N ALA A 58 -3.28 -1.26 7.79
CA ALA A 58 -2.38 -2.33 8.20
C ALA A 58 -2.83 -2.88 9.54
N GLU A 59 -2.59 -4.18 9.75
CA GLU A 59 -2.86 -4.83 11.01
C GLU A 59 -1.71 -5.78 11.35
N ALA A 60 -1.31 -5.77 12.61
CA ALA A 60 -0.20 -6.59 13.11
C ALA A 60 -0.45 -6.89 14.59
N HIS A 61 0.50 -7.51 15.27
CA HIS A 61 0.34 -7.85 16.68
C HIS A 61 0.22 -6.62 17.56
N THR A 62 0.89 -5.53 17.23
CA THR A 62 0.82 -4.28 17.98
C THR A 62 0.58 -3.12 17.05
N GLN A 63 0.09 -2.01 17.60
CA GLN A 63 -0.11 -0.79 16.83
C GLN A 63 1.21 -0.30 16.24
N ALA A 64 2.29 -0.39 17.01
CA ALA A 64 3.61 0.03 16.53
C ALA A 64 4.06 -0.77 15.31
N GLU A 65 3.83 -2.08 15.31
CA GLU A 65 4.17 -2.93 14.18
C GLU A 65 3.28 -2.62 12.96
N ALA A 66 2.00 -2.37 13.18
CA ALA A 66 1.10 -2.01 12.10
C ALA A 66 1.50 -0.67 11.48
N ASP A 67 1.85 0.32 12.30
CA ASP A 67 2.30 1.62 11.81
C ASP A 67 3.61 1.50 11.03
N ALA A 68 4.54 0.67 11.50
CA ALA A 68 5.81 0.44 10.81
C ALA A 68 5.58 -0.21 9.44
N LEU A 69 4.68 -1.19 9.37
CA LEU A 69 4.35 -1.84 8.11
C LEU A 69 3.72 -0.86 7.12
N GLY A 70 2.76 -0.05 7.58
CA GLY A 70 2.15 0.98 6.74
C GLY A 70 3.17 1.98 6.22
N ARG A 71 4.08 2.43 7.08
CA ARG A 71 5.13 3.37 6.69
C ARG A 71 6.10 2.76 5.68
N GLU A 72 6.40 1.49 5.81
CA GLU A 72 7.24 0.79 4.85
C GLU A 72 6.63 0.84 3.45
N LEU A 73 5.34 0.58 3.33
CA LEU A 73 4.64 0.66 2.05
C LEU A 73 4.58 2.09 1.52
N ILE A 74 4.37 3.06 2.41
CA ILE A 74 4.39 4.46 2.02
C ILE A 74 5.75 4.85 1.44
N ASP A 75 6.84 4.42 2.06
CA ASP A 75 8.18 4.72 1.58
C ASP A 75 8.45 4.08 0.22
N ILE A 76 7.98 2.85 0.01
CA ILE A 76 8.08 2.18 -1.28
C ILE A 76 7.34 2.95 -2.36
N ILE A 77 6.12 3.40 -2.06
CA ILE A 77 5.29 4.15 -3.00
C ILE A 77 5.98 5.47 -3.37
N LYS A 78 6.48 6.19 -2.37
CA LYS A 78 7.17 7.47 -2.61
C LYS A 78 8.43 7.28 -3.45
N ALA A 79 9.18 6.22 -3.22
CA ALA A 79 10.40 5.94 -3.97
C ALA A 79 10.10 5.60 -5.42
N SER A 80 8.98 4.94 -5.70
CA SER A 80 8.68 4.45 -7.03
C SER A 80 8.20 5.53 -8.00
N HIS A 81 7.83 6.72 -7.49
CA HIS A 81 7.39 7.82 -8.36
C HIS A 81 8.07 9.15 -8.03
N ALA A 82 9.14 9.10 -7.29
CA ALA A 82 9.91 10.29 -6.92
C ALA A 82 10.68 10.89 -8.11
#